data_5a9a99414bbb88e5a3c8e05ba720d64e
#
_entry.id   5a9a99414bbb88e5a3c8e05ba720d64e
#
_cell.length_a   1.000
_cell.length_b   1.000
_cell.length_c   1.000
_cell.angle_alpha   90.00
_cell.angle_beta   90.00
_cell.angle_gamma   90.00
#
_symmetry.space_group_name_H-M   'P 1'
#
loop_
_entity.id
_entity.type
_entity.pdbx_description
1 polymer ?
#
loop_
_entity_poly.entity_id
_entity_poly.type
_entity_poly.pdbx_seq_one_letter_code
_entity_poly.pdbx_strand_id
1 'polypeptide(L)'
;MRNWLALTGVLLSATLTAQNVTISGYMRDAGSGEELISASIVNQDRQGAVTNIYGFYSLTLPEGSQTFTISYIGYETITKTIALNSSQSVNFELKEATNELMEVQVTAKKLDENLNTAEMSTTQLTAKQIKTIPQFLGEFDVIRSITLLPGVTTVGEGASGFNVRGGKTDQNLILLDQAPVYNSSHIFGFFSVFNGDAVRDLKLYKGGIPALFGGRLSSVLDVHQKEGNTKEFGGSVGLGLLSSRVMFEGPLVKDKASFMIAGRRSYQDLLLRLAPDDDINSIIANFYDLNAKVNYKFSEKSRLFLSAYYGKDAFGVPGLVKFNWGNLGLTGRWNYLINDKLFLNVSSIYSDYDYSIGFDFPTAEINNIAYINNQSNKVAFSWFPSAKHQVNFGGEATVYDFEPFSVNADFADSAIADLSIELQNEYGIEPSLYIEDNWKINSRVTVRGGLRYSSFYNVGARNVVNYYPTSAGTYRNDRIKDTTSYDKGAVIAAFDGLQGLEPRLGINYKSSDNSAIKLSYNRMRQYIHLISNTTSSLPIDTWRPAGTYIDPGTADQIAAGVNRNFKNGEWQLSLETYYKSMRDLVDYKNGAQPTGVDN
;
A
#
# COMPACT_ATOMS: atom_id res chain seq x y z
N MET A 1 -38.62 52.29 52.73
CA MET A 1 -38.67 51.85 51.33
C MET A 1 -37.59 52.57 50.55
N ARG A 2 -36.39 52.19 50.66
CA ARG A 2 -35.23 52.73 49.90
C ARG A 2 -34.11 51.71 50.10
N ASN A 3 -33.64 51.04 49.04
CA ASN A 3 -32.52 50.14 48.86
C ASN A 3 -32.87 48.76 48.25
N TRP A 4 -33.53 48.76 47.08
CA TRP A 4 -33.70 47.55 46.27
C TRP A 4 -33.48 47.78 44.78
N LEU A 5 -32.65 48.78 44.39
CA LEU A 5 -32.40 49.14 42.98
C LEU A 5 -30.89 49.11 42.59
N ALA A 6 -30.06 48.39 43.36
CA ALA A 6 -28.62 48.41 43.13
C ALA A 6 -27.99 47.00 42.90
N LEU A 7 -28.76 45.98 42.47
CA LEU A 7 -28.20 44.62 42.30
C LEU A 7 -28.56 43.93 40.97
N THR A 8 -28.89 44.70 39.91
CA THR A 8 -29.16 44.14 38.56
C THR A 8 -28.19 44.61 37.48
N GLY A 9 -27.06 45.16 37.89
CA GLY A 9 -26.08 45.78 36.99
C GLY A 9 -24.75 45.05 36.78
N VAL A 10 -24.64 43.76 37.12
CA VAL A 10 -23.39 43.01 36.89
C VAL A 10 -23.77 41.60 36.47
N LEU A 11 -23.50 41.24 35.24
CA LEU A 11 -23.22 39.94 34.63
C LEU A 11 -23.79 39.86 33.20
N LEU A 12 -23.50 40.87 32.38
CA LEU A 12 -23.34 40.66 30.95
C LEU A 12 -21.84 40.68 30.65
N SER A 13 -21.10 39.73 31.23
CA SER A 13 -19.82 39.33 30.67
C SER A 13 -20.16 38.65 29.32
N ALA A 14 -20.10 39.42 28.26
CA ALA A 14 -20.03 38.91 26.91
C ALA A 14 -18.85 37.94 26.88
N THR A 15 -19.12 36.66 26.91
CA THR A 15 -18.15 35.64 26.50
C THR A 15 -17.89 35.97 25.02
N LEU A 16 -16.84 36.73 24.75
CA LEU A 16 -16.20 36.81 23.44
C LEU A 16 -15.74 35.38 23.13
N THR A 17 -16.63 34.58 22.58
CA THR A 17 -16.23 33.31 21.95
C THR A 17 -15.37 33.72 20.77
N ALA A 18 -14.06 33.58 20.90
CA ALA A 18 -13.14 33.75 19.78
C ALA A 18 -13.68 32.94 18.59
N GLN A 19 -14.01 33.65 17.53
CA GLN A 19 -14.55 33.03 16.32
C GLN A 19 -13.44 32.10 15.76
N ASN A 20 -13.75 30.80 15.61
CA ASN A 20 -12.82 29.87 15.02
C ASN A 20 -12.86 29.95 13.51
N VAL A 21 -11.71 30.09 12.88
CA VAL A 21 -11.51 30.13 11.44
C VAL A 21 -10.67 28.95 10.99
N THR A 22 -10.83 28.52 9.76
CA THR A 22 -10.14 27.36 9.20
C THR A 22 -9.13 27.80 8.15
N ILE A 23 -7.87 27.40 8.31
CA ILE A 23 -6.86 27.45 7.27
C ILE A 23 -6.73 26.05 6.66
N SER A 24 -6.84 25.95 5.33
CA SER A 24 -6.76 24.69 4.59
C SER A 24 -5.94 24.86 3.33
N GLY A 25 -5.49 23.76 2.72
CA GLY A 25 -4.73 23.84 1.47
C GLY A 25 -3.83 22.63 1.25
N TYR A 26 -2.91 22.77 0.32
CA TYR A 26 -1.96 21.74 -0.04
C TYR A 26 -0.55 22.16 0.33
N MET A 27 0.29 21.16 0.69
CA MET A 27 1.73 21.33 0.81
C MET A 27 2.40 20.68 -0.39
N ARG A 28 3.28 21.43 -1.06
CA ARG A 28 3.90 21.02 -2.33
C ARG A 28 5.40 21.19 -2.31
N ASP A 29 6.07 20.41 -3.12
CA ASP A 29 7.45 20.61 -3.47
C ASP A 29 7.60 21.89 -4.32
N ALA A 30 8.54 22.76 -3.96
CA ALA A 30 8.74 24.02 -4.66
C ALA A 30 9.41 23.83 -6.04
N GLY A 31 10.13 22.74 -6.25
CA GLY A 31 10.82 22.44 -7.50
C GLY A 31 9.92 21.77 -8.53
N SER A 32 9.12 20.80 -8.11
CA SER A 32 8.27 19.99 -8.99
C SER A 32 6.79 20.38 -8.99
N GLY A 33 6.30 20.94 -7.86
CA GLY A 33 4.87 21.17 -7.61
C GLY A 33 4.11 19.94 -7.12
N GLU A 34 4.81 18.82 -6.85
CA GLU A 34 4.22 17.59 -6.30
C GLU A 34 3.68 17.78 -4.88
N GLU A 35 2.61 17.08 -4.54
CA GLU A 35 1.98 17.17 -3.21
C GLU A 35 2.76 16.35 -2.17
N LEU A 36 3.01 16.95 -1.00
CA LEU A 36 3.77 16.37 0.09
C LEU A 36 2.84 15.66 1.09
N ILE A 37 2.92 14.34 1.17
CA ILE A 37 2.13 13.48 2.04
C ILE A 37 2.76 13.43 3.43
N SER A 38 1.95 13.55 4.48
CA SER A 38 2.44 13.57 5.88
C SER A 38 3.35 14.77 6.20
N ALA A 39 3.23 15.88 5.48
CA ALA A 39 3.88 17.14 5.84
C ALA A 39 3.17 17.82 7.02
N SER A 40 3.91 18.44 7.91
CA SER A 40 3.39 19.00 9.17
C SER A 40 3.26 20.51 9.11
N ILE A 41 2.15 21.04 9.66
CA ILE A 41 1.94 22.46 9.97
C ILE A 41 1.61 22.60 11.44
N VAL A 42 2.32 23.46 12.16
CA VAL A 42 2.13 23.65 13.60
C VAL A 42 2.23 25.15 13.90
N ASN A 43 1.28 25.69 14.69
CA ASN A 43 1.33 27.09 15.13
C ASN A 43 2.22 27.27 16.38
N GLN A 44 2.38 28.52 16.83
CA GLN A 44 3.15 28.87 18.03
C GLN A 44 2.61 28.20 19.30
N ASP A 45 1.32 27.88 19.37
CA ASP A 45 0.65 27.24 20.52
C ASP A 45 0.70 25.72 20.43
N ARG A 46 1.53 25.16 19.53
CA ARG A 46 1.67 23.71 19.26
C ARG A 46 0.38 23.04 18.77
N GLN A 47 -0.56 23.80 18.24
CA GLN A 47 -1.71 23.26 17.53
C GLN A 47 -1.32 23.04 16.07
N GLY A 48 -1.64 21.89 15.51
CA GLY A 48 -1.21 21.59 14.16
C GLY A 48 -2.01 20.50 13.48
N ALA A 49 -1.77 20.36 12.19
CA ALA A 49 -2.28 19.31 11.33
C ALA A 49 -1.15 18.68 10.54
N VAL A 50 -1.40 17.50 10.02
CA VAL A 50 -0.53 16.79 9.08
C VAL A 50 -1.31 16.61 7.79
N THR A 51 -0.66 16.75 6.64
CA THR A 51 -1.32 16.50 5.36
C THR A 51 -1.76 15.04 5.27
N ASN A 52 -2.96 14.84 4.73
CA ASN A 52 -3.46 13.49 4.46
C ASN A 52 -2.64 12.82 3.33
N ILE A 53 -3.00 11.57 2.98
CA ILE A 53 -2.35 10.81 1.91
C ILE A 53 -2.48 11.44 0.51
N TYR A 54 -3.12 12.59 0.41
CA TYR A 54 -3.31 13.37 -0.81
C TYR A 54 -2.68 14.77 -0.73
N GLY A 55 -1.84 15.03 0.29
CA GLY A 55 -1.15 16.32 0.46
C GLY A 55 -2.02 17.46 0.99
N PHE A 56 -3.29 17.20 1.33
CA PHE A 56 -4.23 18.22 1.84
C PHE A 56 -4.19 18.33 3.37
N TYR A 57 -4.21 19.54 3.90
CA TYR A 57 -4.36 19.83 5.31
C TYR A 57 -5.56 20.75 5.59
N SER A 58 -6.11 20.66 6.80
CA SER A 58 -7.11 21.58 7.32
C SER A 58 -6.90 21.76 8.81
N LEU A 59 -6.85 23.00 9.29
CA LEU A 59 -6.60 23.34 10.68
C LEU A 59 -7.53 24.49 11.10
N THR A 60 -8.36 24.25 12.10
CA THR A 60 -9.28 25.25 12.66
C THR A 60 -8.66 25.86 13.92
N LEU A 61 -8.52 27.19 13.96
CA LEU A 61 -7.85 27.96 15.01
C LEU A 61 -8.68 29.18 15.39
N PRO A 62 -8.45 29.79 16.57
CA PRO A 62 -9.00 31.08 16.90
C PRO A 62 -8.57 32.15 15.89
N GLU A 63 -9.45 33.09 15.59
CA GLU A 63 -9.17 34.29 14.79
C GLU A 63 -7.98 35.07 15.38
N GLY A 64 -7.14 35.62 14.51
CA GLY A 64 -5.98 36.42 14.89
C GLY A 64 -4.73 36.13 14.09
N SER A 65 -3.64 36.75 14.45
CA SER A 65 -2.33 36.52 13.81
C SER A 65 -1.73 35.20 14.32
N GLN A 66 -1.45 34.25 13.42
CA GLN A 66 -0.89 32.95 13.72
C GLN A 66 0.45 32.77 13.01
N THR A 67 1.46 32.32 13.74
CA THR A 67 2.77 31.98 13.18
C THR A 67 2.89 30.47 13.03
N PHE A 68 2.95 30.01 11.79
CA PHE A 68 3.04 28.61 11.45
C PHE A 68 4.48 28.21 11.17
N THR A 69 4.82 27.02 11.60
CA THR A 69 5.98 26.30 11.16
C THR A 69 5.55 25.13 10.31
N ILE A 70 6.06 25.03 9.10
CA ILE A 70 5.77 24.01 8.12
C ILE A 70 7.03 23.20 7.86
N SER A 71 6.94 21.87 7.93
CA SER A 71 8.10 20.98 7.80
C SER A 71 7.73 19.65 7.12
N TYR A 72 8.69 19.12 6.37
CA TYR A 72 8.63 17.80 5.75
C TYR A 72 10.05 17.18 5.68
N ILE A 73 10.13 15.82 5.62
CA ILE A 73 11.41 15.11 5.56
C ILE A 73 12.17 15.46 4.30
N GLY A 74 13.46 15.82 4.45
CA GLY A 74 14.32 16.15 3.32
C GLY A 74 14.08 17.55 2.75
N TYR A 75 13.25 18.39 3.42
CA TYR A 75 12.91 19.73 2.99
C TYR A 75 13.30 20.78 4.04
N GLU A 76 13.53 22.00 3.57
CA GLU A 76 13.78 23.15 4.44
C GLU A 76 12.51 23.50 5.22
N THR A 77 12.65 23.71 6.53
CA THR A 77 11.55 24.16 7.37
C THR A 77 11.29 25.64 7.16
N ILE A 78 10.05 26.01 6.88
CA ILE A 78 9.65 27.40 6.73
C ILE A 78 8.79 27.86 7.90
N THR A 79 8.93 29.14 8.27
CA THR A 79 8.06 29.80 9.26
C THR A 79 7.33 30.96 8.58
N LYS A 80 6.00 31.02 8.75
CA LYS A 80 5.16 32.02 8.10
C LYS A 80 4.09 32.54 9.05
N THR A 81 3.98 33.85 9.18
CA THR A 81 2.92 34.50 9.96
C THR A 81 1.77 34.88 9.04
N ILE A 82 0.55 34.51 9.40
CA ILE A 82 -0.67 34.72 8.62
C ILE A 82 -1.75 35.32 9.55
N ALA A 83 -2.40 36.40 9.10
CA ALA A 83 -3.56 36.94 9.76
C ALA A 83 -4.81 36.14 9.37
N LEU A 84 -5.39 35.43 10.32
CA LEU A 84 -6.59 34.62 10.14
C LEU A 84 -7.81 35.41 10.57
N ASN A 85 -8.37 36.26 9.68
CA ASN A 85 -9.58 37.05 9.94
C ASN A 85 -10.86 36.34 9.43
N SER A 86 -10.70 35.30 8.61
CA SER A 86 -11.76 34.43 8.08
C SER A 86 -11.16 33.13 7.62
N SER A 87 -11.99 32.10 7.37
CA SER A 87 -11.54 30.86 6.77
C SER A 87 -10.97 31.12 5.38
N GLN A 88 -9.76 30.55 5.12
CA GLN A 88 -9.02 30.79 3.89
C GLN A 88 -8.20 29.58 3.45
N SER A 89 -8.02 29.45 2.13
CA SER A 89 -7.16 28.42 1.55
C SER A 89 -5.75 28.98 1.31
N VAL A 90 -4.74 28.31 1.86
CA VAL A 90 -3.33 28.68 1.72
C VAL A 90 -2.52 27.46 1.35
N ASN A 91 -1.84 27.49 0.20
CA ASN A 91 -0.90 26.46 -0.17
C ASN A 91 0.52 26.84 0.28
N PHE A 92 1.30 25.84 0.70
CA PHE A 92 2.70 26.04 1.07
C PHE A 92 3.59 25.28 0.11
N GLU A 93 4.65 25.92 -0.35
CA GLU A 93 5.71 25.33 -1.14
C GLU A 93 6.98 25.21 -0.29
N LEU A 94 7.53 24.00 -0.21
CA LEU A 94 8.75 23.69 0.52
C LEU A 94 9.86 23.39 -0.47
N LYS A 95 11.07 23.90 -0.21
CA LYS A 95 12.26 23.60 -1.01
C LYS A 95 12.96 22.37 -0.45
N GLU A 96 13.46 21.50 -1.32
CA GLU A 96 14.35 20.42 -0.89
C GLU A 96 15.60 20.99 -0.20
N ALA A 97 16.03 20.32 0.86
CA ALA A 97 17.27 20.68 1.55
C ALA A 97 18.48 20.30 0.69
N THR A 98 19.32 21.30 0.36
CA THR A 98 20.45 21.15 -0.58
C THR A 98 21.74 20.61 0.04
N ASN A 99 21.77 20.25 1.32
CA ASN A 99 23.00 19.84 2.01
C ASN A 99 23.46 18.44 1.60
N GLU A 100 24.41 18.38 0.71
CA GLU A 100 25.06 17.16 0.19
C GLU A 100 25.94 16.41 1.20
N LEU A 101 26.29 16.98 2.35
CA LEU A 101 27.30 16.44 3.29
C LEU A 101 26.94 16.59 4.77
N MET A 102 25.74 16.89 5.13
CA MET A 102 25.35 16.74 6.52
C MET A 102 24.71 15.37 6.72
N GLU A 103 25.40 14.54 7.55
CA GLU A 103 24.79 13.62 8.45
C GLU A 103 23.31 13.94 8.57
N VAL A 104 22.42 12.95 8.42
CA VAL A 104 20.97 13.15 8.50
C VAL A 104 20.69 13.97 9.77
N GLN A 105 20.82 15.28 9.67
CA GLN A 105 20.29 16.17 10.69
C GLN A 105 18.79 16.03 10.62
N VAL A 106 18.29 15.12 11.42
CA VAL A 106 16.92 15.08 11.84
C VAL A 106 16.67 16.44 12.47
N THR A 107 16.21 17.39 11.66
CA THR A 107 15.93 18.75 12.16
C THR A 107 14.97 18.67 13.34
N ALA A 108 15.20 19.48 14.35
CA ALA A 108 14.55 19.47 15.66
C ALA A 108 13.00 19.41 15.66
N LYS A 109 12.33 19.53 14.53
CA LYS A 109 10.88 19.53 14.36
C LYS A 109 10.26 18.22 13.91
N LYS A 110 10.99 17.36 13.23
CA LYS A 110 10.58 15.98 13.02
C LYS A 110 10.71 15.13 14.28
N LEU A 111 11.44 15.63 15.23
CA LEU A 111 11.69 15.04 16.54
C LEU A 111 10.45 14.78 17.35
N ASP A 112 9.39 15.58 17.13
CA ASP A 112 8.16 15.49 17.89
C ASP A 112 7.04 14.70 17.17
N GLU A 113 7.18 14.34 15.90
CA GLU A 113 6.16 13.57 15.20
C GLU A 113 6.01 12.18 15.82
N ASN A 114 7.13 11.51 16.11
CA ASN A 114 7.13 10.22 16.80
C ASN A 114 6.51 10.30 18.21
N LEU A 115 6.43 11.49 18.82
CA LEU A 115 5.86 11.72 20.15
C LEU A 115 4.39 12.18 20.12
N ASN A 116 3.90 12.74 19.00
CA ASN A 116 2.62 13.42 18.94
C ASN A 116 1.53 12.65 18.17
N THR A 117 1.90 11.66 17.35
CA THR A 117 0.94 10.87 16.58
C THR A 117 0.60 9.54 17.25
N ALA A 118 -0.65 9.09 17.09
CA ALA A 118 -1.06 7.74 17.49
C ALA A 118 -0.60 6.65 16.49
N GLU A 119 0.09 7.03 15.42
CA GLU A 119 0.71 6.06 14.51
C GLU A 119 1.83 5.32 15.21
N MET A 120 1.84 4.01 15.05
CA MET A 120 2.80 3.09 15.64
C MET A 120 3.20 2.05 14.62
N SER A 121 4.46 1.60 14.66
CA SER A 121 4.96 0.56 13.76
C SER A 121 4.96 0.97 12.28
N THR A 122 5.05 2.26 12.00
CA THR A 122 5.03 2.82 10.65
C THR A 122 6.40 3.39 10.30
N THR A 123 6.83 3.15 9.07
CA THR A 123 8.08 3.71 8.53
C THR A 123 7.79 4.33 7.17
N GLN A 124 8.22 5.56 6.96
CA GLN A 124 8.16 6.25 5.67
C GLN A 124 9.58 6.47 5.16
N LEU A 125 9.81 6.16 3.90
CA LEU A 125 11.09 6.41 3.21
C LEU A 125 10.82 7.20 1.93
N THR A 126 11.59 8.25 1.73
CA THR A 126 11.61 9.02 0.47
C THR A 126 12.57 8.38 -0.54
N ALA A 127 12.38 8.66 -1.82
CA ALA A 127 13.32 8.20 -2.87
C ALA A 127 14.78 8.57 -2.56
N LYS A 128 15.02 9.76 -1.98
CA LYS A 128 16.36 10.21 -1.59
C LYS A 128 16.97 9.30 -0.52
N GLN A 129 16.20 8.92 0.50
CA GLN A 129 16.65 8.00 1.55
C GLN A 129 16.90 6.59 0.99
N ILE A 130 16.04 6.08 0.10
CA ILE A 130 16.23 4.78 -0.56
C ILE A 130 17.54 4.79 -1.37
N LYS A 131 17.86 5.88 -2.06
CA LYS A 131 19.11 6.03 -2.85
C LYS A 131 20.38 6.08 -2.01
N THR A 132 20.31 6.39 -0.70
CA THR A 132 21.47 6.36 0.21
C THR A 132 21.78 4.96 0.76
N ILE A 133 20.87 4.00 0.59
CA ILE A 133 21.06 2.61 1.02
C ILE A 133 22.00 1.91 0.02
N PRO A 134 22.92 1.04 0.50
CA PRO A 134 23.83 0.32 -0.39
C PRO A 134 23.08 -0.43 -1.50
N GLN A 135 23.48 -0.14 -2.73
CA GLN A 135 22.87 -0.71 -3.92
C GLN A 135 23.36 -2.13 -4.15
N PHE A 136 22.45 -3.00 -4.62
CA PHE A 136 22.83 -4.32 -5.09
C PHE A 136 22.97 -4.29 -6.62
N LEU A 137 24.16 -4.63 -7.11
CA LEU A 137 24.49 -4.64 -8.54
C LEU A 137 24.15 -3.33 -9.29
N GLY A 138 24.19 -2.18 -8.57
CA GLY A 138 23.92 -0.86 -9.13
C GLY A 138 22.43 -0.48 -9.21
N GLU A 139 21.53 -1.29 -8.63
CA GLU A 139 20.10 -1.00 -8.60
C GLU A 139 19.65 -0.52 -7.22
N PHE A 140 18.78 0.52 -7.22
CA PHE A 140 18.04 0.95 -6.04
C PHE A 140 16.86 0.02 -5.87
N ASP A 141 16.78 -0.68 -4.75
CA ASP A 141 15.73 -1.64 -4.49
C ASP A 141 14.86 -1.24 -3.30
N VAL A 142 13.58 -1.01 -3.58
CA VAL A 142 12.56 -0.61 -2.58
C VAL A 142 12.35 -1.73 -1.56
N ILE A 143 12.23 -2.98 -2.01
CA ILE A 143 12.00 -4.12 -1.12
C ILE A 143 13.21 -4.37 -0.22
N ARG A 144 14.42 -4.31 -0.76
CA ARG A 144 15.64 -4.43 0.04
C ARG A 144 15.76 -3.30 1.08
N SER A 145 15.32 -2.09 0.73
CA SER A 145 15.33 -0.97 1.67
C SER A 145 14.47 -1.23 2.90
N ILE A 146 13.32 -1.84 2.73
CA ILE A 146 12.42 -2.16 3.86
C ILE A 146 12.87 -3.39 4.64
N THR A 147 13.62 -4.33 4.06
CA THR A 147 14.13 -5.51 4.79
C THR A 147 15.22 -5.17 5.82
N LEU A 148 15.80 -3.98 5.74
CA LEU A 148 16.69 -3.44 6.77
C LEU A 148 15.92 -2.95 8.02
N LEU A 149 14.61 -2.84 7.96
CA LEU A 149 13.78 -2.35 9.06
C LEU A 149 13.50 -3.45 10.08
N PRO A 150 13.49 -3.14 11.39
CA PRO A 150 13.17 -4.10 12.44
C PRO A 150 11.81 -4.76 12.21
N GLY A 151 11.76 -6.10 12.32
CA GLY A 151 10.54 -6.90 12.13
C GLY A 151 10.14 -7.14 10.68
N VAL A 152 11.02 -6.83 9.72
CA VAL A 152 10.91 -7.23 8.32
C VAL A 152 12.03 -8.21 8.00
N THR A 153 11.71 -9.30 7.36
CA THR A 153 12.67 -10.36 6.97
C THR A 153 12.40 -10.80 5.53
N THR A 154 13.42 -11.34 4.89
CA THR A 154 13.30 -12.09 3.62
C THR A 154 13.35 -13.57 3.90
N VAL A 155 12.90 -14.38 2.96
CA VAL A 155 13.00 -15.86 3.03
C VAL A 155 14.42 -16.33 2.65
N GLY A 156 15.23 -15.44 2.07
CA GLY A 156 16.60 -15.69 1.64
C GLY A 156 16.95 -14.91 0.37
N GLU A 157 18.20 -15.01 -0.08
CA GLU A 157 18.61 -14.48 -1.37
C GLU A 157 17.99 -15.28 -2.51
N GLY A 158 17.49 -14.61 -3.54
CA GLY A 158 16.79 -15.25 -4.65
C GLY A 158 15.35 -15.68 -4.33
N ALA A 159 14.77 -15.17 -3.24
CA ALA A 159 13.39 -15.42 -2.84
C ALA A 159 12.52 -14.17 -3.05
N SER A 160 11.35 -14.36 -3.65
CA SER A 160 10.39 -13.27 -3.88
C SER A 160 9.73 -12.81 -2.58
N GLY A 161 9.59 -11.49 -2.42
CA GLY A 161 8.79 -10.88 -1.37
C GLY A 161 9.51 -10.70 -0.03
N PHE A 162 8.73 -10.38 0.98
CA PHE A 162 9.20 -10.12 2.35
C PHE A 162 8.15 -10.55 3.36
N ASN A 163 8.61 -10.83 4.57
CA ASN A 163 7.78 -11.23 5.69
C ASN A 163 7.79 -10.15 6.77
N VAL A 164 6.64 -9.85 7.37
CA VAL A 164 6.52 -8.87 8.43
C VAL A 164 5.94 -9.52 9.68
N ARG A 165 6.69 -9.45 10.79
CA ARG A 165 6.23 -9.93 12.10
C ARG A 165 5.65 -11.36 12.05
N GLY A 166 6.37 -12.27 11.41
CA GLY A 166 5.98 -13.67 11.29
C GLY A 166 4.85 -13.97 10.30
N GLY A 167 4.42 -12.99 9.51
CA GLY A 167 3.48 -13.22 8.41
C GLY A 167 4.17 -13.77 7.16
N LYS A 168 3.40 -14.48 6.32
CA LYS A 168 3.83 -14.96 5.00
C LYS A 168 3.82 -13.81 3.98
N THR A 169 4.43 -14.02 2.82
CA THR A 169 4.54 -13.03 1.73
C THR A 169 3.17 -12.55 1.24
N ASP A 170 2.21 -13.46 1.05
CA ASP A 170 0.84 -13.16 0.61
C ASP A 170 0.00 -12.38 1.63
N GLN A 171 0.48 -12.31 2.88
CA GLN A 171 -0.17 -11.57 3.97
C GLN A 171 0.22 -10.09 4.02
N ASN A 172 1.03 -9.62 3.08
CA ASN A 172 1.38 -8.22 2.91
C ASN A 172 0.57 -7.60 1.76
N LEU A 173 -0.10 -6.48 2.00
CA LEU A 173 -0.72 -5.68 0.95
C LEU A 173 0.35 -4.77 0.35
N ILE A 174 0.70 -5.02 -0.90
CA ILE A 174 1.68 -4.22 -1.63
C ILE A 174 0.93 -3.40 -2.67
N LEU A 175 1.05 -2.09 -2.60
CA LEU A 175 0.35 -1.15 -3.45
C LEU A 175 1.34 -0.26 -4.21
N LEU A 176 1.08 -0.04 -5.49
CA LEU A 176 1.72 0.99 -6.30
C LEU A 176 0.65 1.96 -6.80
N ASP A 177 0.65 3.20 -6.29
CA ASP A 177 -0.41 4.19 -6.53
C ASP A 177 -1.83 3.60 -6.33
N GLN A 178 -2.03 2.86 -5.25
CA GLN A 178 -3.25 2.13 -4.85
C GLN A 178 -3.53 0.82 -5.61
N ALA A 179 -2.87 0.52 -6.73
CA ALA A 179 -3.03 -0.74 -7.45
C ALA A 179 -2.28 -1.88 -6.70
N PRO A 180 -2.94 -2.99 -6.37
CA PRO A 180 -2.28 -4.15 -5.80
C PRO A 180 -1.22 -4.73 -6.73
N VAL A 181 -0.07 -5.09 -6.15
CA VAL A 181 1.02 -5.79 -6.81
C VAL A 181 1.12 -7.18 -6.19
N TYR A 182 0.80 -8.22 -6.97
CA TYR A 182 0.74 -9.59 -6.46
C TYR A 182 2.11 -10.27 -6.38
N ASN A 183 2.99 -9.99 -7.33
CA ASN A 183 4.39 -10.38 -7.26
C ASN A 183 5.26 -9.11 -7.29
N SER A 184 5.97 -8.87 -6.21
CA SER A 184 6.77 -7.66 -6.02
C SER A 184 8.21 -7.75 -6.54
N SER A 185 8.55 -8.83 -7.27
CA SER A 185 9.94 -9.11 -7.63
C SER A 185 10.10 -9.56 -9.08
N HIS A 186 11.21 -9.15 -9.68
CA HIS A 186 11.74 -9.65 -10.94
C HIS A 186 12.79 -10.73 -10.71
N ILE A 187 12.96 -11.62 -11.70
CA ILE A 187 13.98 -12.69 -11.73
C ILE A 187 14.05 -13.40 -10.37
N PHE A 188 12.94 -14.04 -9.98
CA PHE A 188 12.85 -14.87 -8.76
C PHE A 188 13.31 -14.18 -7.47
N GLY A 189 13.11 -12.85 -7.34
CA GLY A 189 13.42 -12.11 -6.10
C GLY A 189 14.74 -11.35 -6.10
N PHE A 190 15.49 -11.34 -7.20
CA PHE A 190 16.74 -10.59 -7.27
C PHE A 190 16.53 -9.07 -7.35
N PHE A 191 15.44 -8.61 -7.96
CA PHE A 191 15.12 -7.19 -8.10
C PHE A 191 13.66 -6.93 -7.74
N SER A 192 13.35 -5.79 -7.14
CA SER A 192 11.95 -5.38 -6.96
C SER A 192 11.35 -4.86 -8.27
N VAL A 193 10.03 -4.98 -8.40
CA VAL A 193 9.27 -4.41 -9.52
C VAL A 193 9.24 -2.87 -9.50
N PHE A 194 9.65 -2.26 -8.41
CA PHE A 194 9.63 -0.81 -8.25
C PHE A 194 10.85 -0.16 -8.87
N ASN A 195 10.65 0.60 -9.94
CA ASN A 195 11.70 1.41 -10.54
C ASN A 195 12.04 2.58 -9.61
N GLY A 196 13.23 2.58 -9.00
CA GLY A 196 13.63 3.57 -8.00
C GLY A 196 13.69 5.02 -8.52
N ASP A 197 13.77 5.25 -9.83
CA ASP A 197 13.70 6.59 -10.42
C ASP A 197 12.25 7.09 -10.57
N ALA A 198 11.28 6.17 -10.71
CA ALA A 198 9.86 6.48 -10.79
C ALA A 198 9.19 6.62 -9.41
N VAL A 199 9.77 6.04 -8.35
CA VAL A 199 9.23 6.12 -6.99
C VAL A 199 9.51 7.48 -6.37
N ARG A 200 8.51 8.06 -5.70
CA ARG A 200 8.59 9.28 -4.90
C ARG A 200 8.87 8.97 -3.43
N ASP A 201 8.02 8.16 -2.84
CA ASP A 201 8.09 7.72 -1.45
C ASP A 201 7.37 6.38 -1.25
N LEU A 202 7.61 5.78 -0.10
CA LEU A 202 6.86 4.62 0.36
C LEU A 202 6.51 4.75 1.83
N LYS A 203 5.42 4.09 2.25
CA LYS A 203 5.03 3.97 3.64
C LYS A 203 4.73 2.51 3.98
N LEU A 204 5.47 1.96 4.94
CA LEU A 204 5.29 0.60 5.44
C LEU A 204 4.59 0.64 6.79
N TYR A 205 3.43 -0.01 6.88
CA TYR A 205 2.67 -0.22 8.11
C TYR A 205 2.88 -1.66 8.58
N LYS A 206 3.61 -1.85 9.67
CA LYS A 206 3.86 -3.16 10.32
C LYS A 206 2.89 -3.45 11.47
N GLY A 207 2.06 -2.48 11.80
CA GLY A 207 1.03 -2.49 12.84
C GLY A 207 0.37 -1.13 12.91
N GLY A 208 -0.67 -0.99 13.73
CA GLY A 208 -1.45 0.25 13.76
C GLY A 208 -1.96 0.65 12.37
N ILE A 209 -2.37 -0.34 11.56
CA ILE A 209 -2.79 -0.13 10.16
C ILE A 209 -4.07 0.69 10.14
N PRO A 210 -4.17 1.79 9.35
CA PRO A 210 -5.39 2.58 9.22
C PRO A 210 -6.60 1.76 8.72
N ALA A 211 -7.82 2.15 9.14
CA ALA A 211 -9.05 1.45 8.74
C ALA A 211 -9.33 1.50 7.21
N LEU A 212 -8.70 2.43 6.52
CA LEU A 212 -8.68 2.54 5.06
C LEU A 212 -8.18 1.26 4.38
N PHE A 213 -7.19 0.58 4.96
CA PHE A 213 -6.58 -0.62 4.40
C PHE A 213 -7.16 -1.89 5.00
N GLY A 214 -7.33 -2.94 4.20
CA GLY A 214 -7.80 -4.26 4.60
C GLY A 214 -7.32 -5.34 3.63
N GLY A 215 -7.87 -6.56 3.78
CA GLY A 215 -7.64 -7.65 2.84
C GLY A 215 -6.31 -8.41 2.99
N ARG A 216 -5.45 -8.04 3.97
CA ARG A 216 -4.20 -8.75 4.27
C ARG A 216 -3.93 -8.78 5.78
N LEU A 217 -3.21 -9.81 6.27
CA LEU A 217 -3.07 -10.08 7.70
C LEU A 217 -1.85 -9.42 8.35
N SER A 218 -0.81 -9.06 7.58
CA SER A 218 0.50 -8.78 8.15
C SER A 218 0.91 -7.33 8.08
N SER A 219 0.96 -6.76 6.89
CA SER A 219 1.43 -5.40 6.68
C SER A 219 0.79 -4.75 5.46
N VAL A 220 1.02 -3.43 5.34
CA VAL A 220 0.70 -2.68 4.12
C VAL A 220 1.95 -1.91 3.69
N LEU A 221 2.41 -2.15 2.47
CA LEU A 221 3.42 -1.36 1.79
C LEU A 221 2.73 -0.49 0.73
N ASP A 222 2.66 0.79 0.97
CA ASP A 222 2.04 1.78 0.07
C ASP A 222 3.14 2.57 -0.63
N VAL A 223 3.32 2.33 -1.93
CA VAL A 223 4.36 2.94 -2.77
C VAL A 223 3.73 3.95 -3.70
N HIS A 224 4.26 5.16 -3.70
CA HIS A 224 3.78 6.24 -4.55
C HIS A 224 4.79 6.56 -5.66
N GLN A 225 4.29 6.65 -6.89
CA GLN A 225 5.06 7.12 -8.03
C GLN A 225 5.15 8.65 -8.02
N LYS A 226 6.23 9.20 -8.58
CA LYS A 226 6.34 10.63 -8.89
C LYS A 226 5.16 11.10 -9.76
N GLU A 227 4.73 12.32 -9.55
CA GLU A 227 3.63 12.92 -10.30
C GLU A 227 4.11 13.64 -11.56
N GLY A 228 5.43 13.79 -11.70
CA GLY A 228 6.06 14.58 -12.73
C GLY A 228 6.12 16.07 -12.39
N ASN A 229 7.11 16.74 -12.94
CA ASN A 229 7.38 18.15 -12.65
C ASN A 229 6.42 19.07 -13.44
N THR A 230 5.67 19.93 -12.74
CA THR A 230 4.75 20.88 -13.38
C THR A 230 5.43 22.17 -13.88
N LYS A 231 6.71 22.38 -13.54
CA LYS A 231 7.43 23.64 -13.76
C LYS A 231 8.47 23.52 -14.88
N GLU A 232 9.24 22.42 -14.87
CA GLU A 232 10.41 22.22 -15.74
C GLU A 232 10.48 20.78 -16.25
N PHE A 233 11.12 20.60 -17.40
CA PHE A 233 11.45 19.26 -17.88
C PHE A 233 12.67 18.72 -17.15
N GLY A 234 12.62 17.45 -16.78
CA GLY A 234 13.69 16.74 -16.12
C GLY A 234 13.78 15.30 -16.59
N GLY A 235 14.85 14.63 -16.19
CA GLY A 235 14.98 13.21 -16.48
C GLY A 235 16.26 12.63 -15.89
N SER A 236 16.33 11.32 -15.86
CA SER A 236 17.48 10.56 -15.43
C SER A 236 17.74 9.38 -16.37
N VAL A 237 19.02 9.04 -16.53
CA VAL A 237 19.47 7.84 -17.24
C VAL A 237 20.42 7.10 -16.31
N GLY A 238 20.17 5.83 -16.10
CA GLY A 238 21.01 4.93 -15.33
C GLY A 238 21.49 3.77 -16.20
N LEU A 239 22.80 3.55 -16.24
CA LEU A 239 23.40 2.39 -16.89
C LEU A 239 24.08 1.55 -15.82
N GLY A 240 23.54 0.36 -15.58
CA GLY A 240 24.08 -0.61 -14.63
C GLY A 240 24.68 -1.80 -15.35
N LEU A 241 25.30 -2.70 -14.60
CA LEU A 241 25.88 -3.92 -15.15
C LEU A 241 24.80 -4.89 -15.67
N LEU A 242 23.66 -4.95 -15.00
CA LEU A 242 22.59 -5.93 -15.28
C LEU A 242 21.33 -5.31 -15.86
N SER A 243 21.14 -4.00 -15.71
CA SER A 243 19.94 -3.30 -16.20
C SER A 243 20.27 -1.86 -16.58
N SER A 244 19.44 -1.30 -17.43
CA SER A 244 19.42 0.13 -17.75
C SER A 244 18.05 0.69 -17.46
N ARG A 245 18.00 1.95 -17.06
CA ARG A 245 16.77 2.67 -16.75
C ARG A 245 16.80 4.08 -17.32
N VAL A 246 15.63 4.58 -17.64
CA VAL A 246 15.43 5.95 -18.13
C VAL A 246 14.15 6.48 -17.49
N MET A 247 14.16 7.74 -17.10
CA MET A 247 12.98 8.45 -16.64
C MET A 247 12.97 9.84 -17.26
N PHE A 248 11.80 10.29 -17.66
CA PHE A 248 11.55 11.60 -18.21
C PHE A 248 10.27 12.17 -17.63
N GLU A 249 10.32 13.42 -17.20
CA GLU A 249 9.20 14.13 -16.59
C GLU A 249 9.16 15.59 -17.03
N GLY A 250 7.97 16.19 -16.96
CA GLY A 250 7.85 17.61 -17.28
C GLY A 250 6.40 18.10 -17.36
N PRO A 251 6.23 19.42 -17.59
CA PRO A 251 4.91 20.02 -17.73
C PRO A 251 4.27 19.67 -19.08
N LEU A 252 3.05 19.19 -19.06
CA LEU A 252 2.14 19.23 -20.22
C LEU A 252 1.52 20.62 -20.35
N VAL A 253 1.14 21.21 -19.21
CA VAL A 253 0.71 22.59 -19.08
C VAL A 253 1.34 23.14 -17.82
N LYS A 254 2.17 24.19 -17.95
CA LYS A 254 2.89 24.77 -16.82
C LYS A 254 1.98 25.08 -15.63
N ASP A 255 2.39 24.64 -14.43
CA ASP A 255 1.69 24.78 -13.16
C ASP A 255 0.29 24.12 -13.09
N LYS A 256 -0.13 23.38 -14.13
CA LYS A 256 -1.46 22.74 -14.19
C LYS A 256 -1.43 21.25 -14.47
N ALA A 257 -0.53 20.80 -15.33
CA ALA A 257 -0.48 19.41 -15.73
C ALA A 257 0.95 18.97 -15.92
N SER A 258 1.27 17.77 -15.46
CA SER A 258 2.57 17.15 -15.67
C SER A 258 2.44 15.68 -16.07
N PHE A 259 3.52 15.15 -16.57
CA PHE A 259 3.68 13.73 -16.84
C PHE A 259 5.02 13.23 -16.29
N MET A 260 5.06 11.94 -16.04
CA MET A 260 6.26 11.16 -15.78
C MET A 260 6.17 9.86 -16.56
N ILE A 261 7.23 9.50 -17.26
CA ILE A 261 7.39 8.21 -17.92
C ILE A 261 8.74 7.66 -17.53
N ALA A 262 8.78 6.41 -17.08
CA ALA A 262 10.02 5.71 -16.76
C ALA A 262 9.99 4.31 -17.32
N GLY A 263 11.15 3.83 -17.78
CA GLY A 263 11.34 2.47 -18.24
C GLY A 263 12.62 1.88 -17.69
N ARG A 264 12.61 0.59 -17.45
CA ARG A 264 13.78 -0.18 -17.06
C ARG A 264 13.78 -1.51 -17.83
N ARG A 265 14.95 -1.96 -18.25
CA ARG A 265 15.16 -3.26 -18.85
C ARG A 265 16.44 -3.89 -18.31
N SER A 266 16.35 -5.15 -17.96
CA SER A 266 17.51 -5.98 -17.67
C SER A 266 18.00 -6.67 -18.97
N TYR A 267 19.27 -7.05 -18.98
CA TYR A 267 19.88 -7.64 -20.17
C TYR A 267 20.84 -8.78 -19.86
N GLN A 268 20.53 -9.57 -18.84
CA GLN A 268 21.31 -10.77 -18.51
C GLN A 268 21.38 -11.75 -19.69
N ASP A 269 20.29 -11.85 -20.46
CA ASP A 269 20.23 -12.62 -21.71
C ASP A 269 21.28 -12.16 -22.74
N LEU A 270 21.55 -10.85 -22.84
CA LEU A 270 22.58 -10.33 -23.74
C LEU A 270 24.01 -10.66 -23.25
N LEU A 271 24.22 -10.69 -21.94
CA LEU A 271 25.51 -11.07 -21.35
C LEU A 271 25.74 -12.58 -21.49
N LEU A 272 24.72 -13.40 -21.31
CA LEU A 272 24.80 -14.84 -21.49
C LEU A 272 25.13 -15.23 -22.93
N ARG A 273 24.69 -14.47 -23.94
CA ARG A 273 25.06 -14.69 -25.36
C ARG A 273 26.57 -14.54 -25.65
N LEU A 274 27.34 -13.96 -24.72
CA LEU A 274 28.79 -13.88 -24.85
C LEU A 274 29.49 -15.14 -24.34
N ALA A 275 28.78 -16.06 -23.70
CA ALA A 275 29.33 -17.33 -23.26
C ALA A 275 29.69 -18.20 -24.49
N PRO A 276 30.83 -18.90 -24.45
CA PRO A 276 31.22 -19.79 -25.54
C PRO A 276 30.42 -21.10 -25.58
N ASP A 277 29.66 -21.39 -24.56
CA ASP A 277 28.83 -22.59 -24.42
C ASP A 277 27.43 -22.32 -24.98
N ASP A 278 26.99 -23.14 -25.93
CA ASP A 278 25.72 -23.00 -26.63
C ASP A 278 24.51 -23.18 -25.71
N ASP A 279 24.60 -24.01 -24.68
CA ASP A 279 23.52 -24.19 -23.71
C ASP A 279 23.35 -22.93 -22.84
N ILE A 280 24.46 -22.31 -22.47
CA ILE A 280 24.45 -21.07 -21.66
C ILE A 280 24.00 -19.87 -22.52
N ASN A 281 24.49 -19.73 -23.75
CA ASN A 281 24.19 -18.57 -24.58
C ASN A 281 22.75 -18.53 -25.08
N SER A 282 22.06 -19.67 -25.01
CA SER A 282 20.63 -19.79 -25.40
C SER A 282 19.66 -19.48 -24.25
N ILE A 283 20.14 -19.34 -23.01
CA ILE A 283 19.29 -19.04 -21.84
C ILE A 283 18.64 -17.67 -21.99
N ILE A 284 17.34 -17.61 -21.79
CA ILE A 284 16.55 -16.37 -21.70
C ILE A 284 16.49 -15.95 -20.23
N ALA A 285 16.93 -14.74 -19.93
CA ALA A 285 16.82 -14.18 -18.57
C ALA A 285 16.74 -12.67 -18.65
N ASN A 286 15.55 -12.12 -18.69
CA ASN A 286 15.34 -10.69 -18.74
C ASN A 286 14.02 -10.28 -18.09
N PHE A 287 13.95 -9.00 -17.72
CA PHE A 287 12.72 -8.32 -17.37
C PHE A 287 12.71 -6.90 -17.94
N TYR A 288 11.53 -6.35 -18.02
CA TYR A 288 11.34 -4.93 -18.26
C TYR A 288 10.16 -4.42 -17.46
N ASP A 289 10.19 -3.14 -17.13
CA ASP A 289 9.08 -2.42 -16.56
C ASP A 289 8.92 -1.02 -17.16
N LEU A 290 7.67 -0.58 -17.18
CA LEU A 290 7.24 0.73 -17.64
C LEU A 290 6.34 1.35 -16.59
N ASN A 291 6.62 2.61 -16.28
CA ASN A 291 5.83 3.44 -15.39
C ASN A 291 5.36 4.68 -16.16
N ALA A 292 4.12 5.05 -16.01
CA ALA A 292 3.60 6.30 -16.57
C ALA A 292 2.63 6.94 -15.58
N LYS A 293 2.72 8.26 -15.43
CA LYS A 293 1.78 9.02 -14.64
C LYS A 293 1.51 10.36 -15.29
N VAL A 294 0.24 10.76 -15.29
CA VAL A 294 -0.22 12.05 -15.78
C VAL A 294 -1.14 12.65 -14.73
N ASN A 295 -1.01 13.93 -14.46
CA ASN A 295 -1.95 14.63 -13.62
C ASN A 295 -2.42 15.94 -14.27
N TYR A 296 -3.64 16.32 -13.94
CA TYR A 296 -4.25 17.55 -14.42
C TYR A 296 -5.04 18.26 -13.32
N LYS A 297 -4.66 19.50 -13.02
CA LYS A 297 -5.33 20.37 -12.07
C LYS A 297 -6.40 21.20 -12.80
N PHE A 298 -7.68 20.84 -12.67
CA PHE A 298 -8.79 21.59 -13.23
C PHE A 298 -8.98 22.92 -12.51
N SER A 299 -8.83 22.92 -11.19
CA SER A 299 -8.90 24.08 -10.30
C SER A 299 -8.11 23.83 -9.01
N GLU A 300 -8.02 24.80 -8.11
CA GLU A 300 -7.43 24.60 -6.78
C GLU A 300 -8.18 23.54 -5.93
N LYS A 301 -9.42 23.21 -6.32
CA LYS A 301 -10.26 22.22 -5.62
C LYS A 301 -10.34 20.87 -6.32
N SER A 302 -9.90 20.76 -7.57
CA SER A 302 -10.14 19.56 -8.39
C SER A 302 -8.91 19.18 -9.18
N ARG A 303 -8.44 17.92 -8.98
CA ARG A 303 -7.27 17.35 -9.66
C ARG A 303 -7.50 15.89 -10.01
N LEU A 304 -7.13 15.51 -11.22
CA LEU A 304 -7.18 14.14 -11.73
C LEU A 304 -5.75 13.60 -11.86
N PHE A 305 -5.59 12.33 -11.53
CA PHE A 305 -4.36 11.57 -11.71
C PHE A 305 -4.67 10.29 -12.45
N LEU A 306 -3.84 9.98 -13.42
CA LEU A 306 -3.84 8.70 -14.11
C LEU A 306 -2.46 8.09 -13.96
N SER A 307 -2.35 6.90 -13.41
CA SER A 307 -1.10 6.16 -13.27
C SER A 307 -1.19 4.78 -13.87
N ALA A 308 -0.10 4.31 -14.43
CA ALA A 308 0.05 3.00 -15.02
C ALA A 308 1.41 2.41 -14.65
N TYR A 309 1.41 1.10 -14.45
CA TYR A 309 2.58 0.27 -14.30
C TYR A 309 2.40 -0.99 -15.14
N TYR A 310 3.44 -1.40 -15.86
CA TYR A 310 3.51 -2.67 -16.55
C TYR A 310 4.90 -3.27 -16.39
N GLY A 311 5.00 -4.48 -15.86
CA GLY A 311 6.24 -5.22 -15.71
C GLY A 311 6.09 -6.66 -16.18
N LYS A 312 7.10 -7.18 -16.88
CA LYS A 312 7.12 -8.56 -17.38
C LYS A 312 8.49 -9.17 -17.24
N ASP A 313 8.52 -10.42 -16.83
CA ASP A 313 9.69 -11.27 -16.73
C ASP A 313 9.64 -12.39 -17.75
N ALA A 314 10.80 -12.79 -18.25
CA ALA A 314 11.00 -13.99 -19.04
C ALA A 314 12.27 -14.70 -18.57
N PHE A 315 12.12 -15.97 -18.23
CA PHE A 315 13.22 -16.87 -17.94
C PHE A 315 13.01 -18.19 -18.68
N GLY A 316 14.04 -18.70 -19.34
CA GLY A 316 13.91 -19.95 -20.07
C GLY A 316 15.24 -20.63 -20.35
N VAL A 317 15.21 -21.96 -20.25
CA VAL A 317 16.28 -22.85 -20.69
C VAL A 317 15.69 -23.65 -21.86
N PRO A 318 16.13 -23.40 -23.11
CA PRO A 318 15.60 -24.06 -24.29
C PRO A 318 15.63 -25.58 -24.18
N GLY A 319 14.57 -26.24 -24.62
CA GLY A 319 14.43 -27.68 -24.52
C GLY A 319 14.16 -28.21 -23.12
N LEU A 320 13.93 -27.33 -22.13
CA LEU A 320 13.65 -27.72 -20.76
C LEU A 320 12.46 -26.97 -20.17
N VAL A 321 12.57 -25.64 -19.98
CA VAL A 321 11.55 -24.88 -19.25
C VAL A 321 11.52 -23.42 -19.69
N LYS A 322 10.31 -22.84 -19.70
CA LYS A 322 10.06 -21.41 -19.89
C LYS A 322 9.15 -20.90 -18.77
N PHE A 323 9.52 -19.77 -18.15
CA PHE A 323 8.72 -19.05 -17.17
C PHE A 323 8.46 -17.63 -17.68
N ASN A 324 7.22 -17.19 -17.63
CA ASN A 324 6.88 -15.80 -17.85
C ASN A 324 5.89 -15.38 -16.74
N TRP A 325 6.07 -14.18 -16.22
CA TRP A 325 5.12 -13.58 -15.29
C TRP A 325 5.14 -12.06 -15.41
N GLY A 326 4.06 -11.43 -14.99
CA GLY A 326 3.97 -9.98 -15.07
C GLY A 326 2.88 -9.37 -14.22
N ASN A 327 2.98 -8.07 -14.02
CA ASN A 327 1.96 -7.27 -13.36
C ASN A 327 1.57 -6.10 -14.27
N LEU A 328 0.27 -5.80 -14.33
CA LEU A 328 -0.29 -4.58 -14.85
C LEU A 328 -1.08 -3.88 -13.75
N GLY A 329 -0.80 -2.61 -13.49
CA GLY A 329 -1.56 -1.78 -12.56
C GLY A 329 -1.99 -0.48 -13.24
N LEU A 330 -3.27 -0.17 -13.17
CA LEU A 330 -3.85 1.08 -13.68
C LEU A 330 -4.66 1.74 -12.58
N THR A 331 -4.47 3.04 -12.36
CA THR A 331 -5.25 3.81 -11.38
C THR A 331 -5.69 5.15 -11.96
N GLY A 332 -6.99 5.37 -11.96
CA GLY A 332 -7.59 6.69 -12.14
C GLY A 332 -8.04 7.23 -10.79
N ARG A 333 -7.53 8.39 -10.38
CA ARG A 333 -7.84 9.01 -9.08
C ARG A 333 -8.27 10.46 -9.27
N TRP A 334 -9.41 10.81 -8.72
CA TRP A 334 -9.92 12.17 -8.70
C TRP A 334 -10.02 12.70 -7.28
N ASN A 335 -9.31 13.79 -7.01
CA ASN A 335 -9.33 14.52 -5.75
C ASN A 335 -10.23 15.75 -5.88
N TYR A 336 -11.13 15.93 -4.91
CA TYR A 336 -12.02 17.07 -4.89
C TYR A 336 -12.19 17.67 -3.49
N LEU A 337 -11.90 18.96 -3.36
CA LEU A 337 -12.11 19.71 -2.12
C LEU A 337 -13.54 20.26 -2.10
N ILE A 338 -14.44 19.59 -1.37
CA ILE A 338 -15.84 19.98 -1.26
C ILE A 338 -15.95 21.34 -0.54
N ASN A 339 -15.23 21.47 0.58
CA ASN A 339 -15.06 22.71 1.32
C ASN A 339 -13.78 22.65 2.18
N ASP A 340 -13.45 23.72 2.91
CA ASP A 340 -12.21 23.85 3.69
C ASP A 340 -12.00 22.73 4.75
N LYS A 341 -13.03 21.93 5.05
CA LYS A 341 -13.02 20.88 6.06
C LYS A 341 -13.32 19.48 5.51
N LEU A 342 -13.75 19.37 4.26
CA LEU A 342 -14.17 18.08 3.68
C LEU A 342 -13.51 17.87 2.33
N PHE A 343 -12.67 16.85 2.29
CA PHE A 343 -11.95 16.39 1.10
C PHE A 343 -12.53 15.05 0.63
N LEU A 344 -12.69 14.89 -0.67
CA LEU A 344 -13.16 13.69 -1.35
C LEU A 344 -12.06 13.15 -2.25
N ASN A 345 -11.86 11.83 -2.21
CA ASN A 345 -11.08 11.07 -3.18
C ASN A 345 -11.97 9.98 -3.79
N VAL A 346 -11.96 9.87 -5.11
CA VAL A 346 -12.57 8.78 -5.85
C VAL A 346 -11.49 8.10 -6.68
N SER A 347 -11.37 6.78 -6.56
CA SER A 347 -10.39 6.00 -7.32
C SER A 347 -11.06 4.83 -8.01
N SER A 348 -10.65 4.57 -9.26
CA SER A 348 -10.92 3.34 -10.00
C SER A 348 -9.59 2.68 -10.32
N ILE A 349 -9.46 1.43 -9.96
CA ILE A 349 -8.20 0.69 -9.95
C ILE A 349 -8.40 -0.62 -10.70
N TYR A 350 -7.48 -0.94 -11.58
CA TYR A 350 -7.38 -2.22 -12.24
C TYR A 350 -6.00 -2.81 -11.99
N SER A 351 -5.95 -4.07 -11.61
CA SER A 351 -4.69 -4.80 -11.46
C SER A 351 -4.83 -6.20 -12.04
N ASP A 352 -3.79 -6.64 -12.73
CA ASP A 352 -3.69 -7.94 -13.34
C ASP A 352 -2.30 -8.53 -13.06
N TYR A 353 -2.27 -9.79 -12.68
CA TYR A 353 -1.06 -10.59 -12.52
C TYR A 353 -1.25 -11.90 -13.24
N ASP A 354 -0.40 -12.16 -14.21
CA ASP A 354 -0.37 -13.40 -14.98
C ASP A 354 0.96 -14.12 -14.84
N TYR A 355 0.92 -15.45 -14.90
CA TYR A 355 2.12 -16.24 -15.11
C TYR A 355 1.86 -17.42 -16.04
N SER A 356 2.93 -17.87 -16.70
CA SER A 356 2.93 -19.12 -17.48
C SER A 356 4.21 -19.92 -17.24
N ILE A 357 4.06 -21.24 -17.17
CA ILE A 357 5.17 -22.18 -17.15
C ILE A 357 5.01 -23.12 -18.34
N GLY A 358 6.01 -23.14 -19.21
CA GLY A 358 6.12 -24.11 -20.30
C GLY A 358 7.24 -25.11 -20.04
N PHE A 359 7.01 -26.39 -20.29
CA PHE A 359 8.02 -27.42 -20.39
C PHE A 359 8.07 -27.89 -21.84
N ASP A 360 9.25 -27.77 -22.45
CA ASP A 360 9.48 -28.03 -23.85
C ASP A 360 10.39 -29.27 -23.97
N PHE A 361 9.75 -30.44 -24.02
CA PHE A 361 10.44 -31.70 -24.21
C PHE A 361 10.39 -32.13 -25.67
N PRO A 362 11.36 -32.96 -26.15
CA PRO A 362 11.35 -33.45 -27.52
C PRO A 362 10.06 -34.20 -27.94
N THR A 363 9.33 -34.71 -26.94
CA THR A 363 8.13 -35.56 -27.14
C THR A 363 6.84 -34.91 -26.67
N ALA A 364 6.89 -33.75 -25.98
CA ALA A 364 5.71 -33.08 -25.45
C ALA A 364 5.99 -31.61 -25.12
N GLU A 365 5.04 -30.75 -25.41
CA GLU A 365 4.99 -29.38 -24.90
C GLU A 365 3.90 -29.28 -23.83
N ILE A 366 4.25 -28.85 -22.63
CA ILE A 366 3.32 -28.69 -21.50
C ILE A 366 3.31 -27.24 -21.09
N ASN A 367 2.15 -26.59 -21.16
CA ASN A 367 1.98 -25.20 -20.74
C ASN A 367 0.97 -25.10 -19.61
N ASN A 368 1.35 -24.42 -18.54
CA ASN A 368 0.45 -24.03 -17.45
C ASN A 368 0.30 -22.50 -17.44
N ILE A 369 -0.92 -22.02 -17.36
CA ILE A 369 -1.25 -20.59 -17.28
C ILE A 369 -2.12 -20.39 -16.04
N ALA A 370 -1.89 -19.28 -15.34
CA ALA A 370 -2.76 -18.81 -14.27
C ALA A 370 -2.73 -17.28 -14.18
N TYR A 371 -3.84 -16.71 -13.69
CA TYR A 371 -3.91 -15.27 -13.47
C TYR A 371 -4.80 -14.91 -12.27
N ILE A 372 -4.60 -13.69 -11.78
CA ILE A 372 -5.50 -12.98 -10.89
C ILE A 372 -5.70 -11.57 -11.41
N ASN A 373 -6.95 -11.24 -11.66
CA ASN A 373 -7.39 -9.94 -12.13
C ASN A 373 -8.32 -9.33 -11.09
N ASN A 374 -8.17 -8.04 -10.80
CA ASN A 374 -9.10 -7.34 -9.94
C ASN A 374 -9.42 -5.93 -10.41
N GLN A 375 -10.66 -5.54 -10.21
CA GLN A 375 -11.14 -4.18 -10.41
C GLN A 375 -11.71 -3.65 -9.12
N SER A 376 -11.14 -2.55 -8.60
CA SER A 376 -11.61 -1.87 -7.38
C SER A 376 -12.13 -0.48 -7.69
N ASN A 377 -13.23 -0.12 -7.04
CA ASN A 377 -13.74 1.25 -7.00
C ASN A 377 -13.81 1.72 -5.54
N LYS A 378 -13.22 2.88 -5.25
CA LYS A 378 -13.04 3.40 -3.91
C LYS A 378 -13.51 4.84 -3.80
N VAL A 379 -14.24 5.14 -2.74
CA VAL A 379 -14.64 6.49 -2.35
C VAL A 379 -14.16 6.73 -0.92
N ALA A 380 -13.37 7.78 -0.72
CA ALA A 380 -12.78 8.11 0.56
C ALA A 380 -12.98 9.59 0.89
N PHE A 381 -13.39 9.85 2.11
CA PHE A 381 -13.55 11.19 2.64
C PHE A 381 -12.56 11.44 3.78
N SER A 382 -11.97 12.63 3.81
CA SER A 382 -11.26 13.17 4.97
C SER A 382 -12.01 14.41 5.47
N TRP A 383 -12.54 14.32 6.69
CA TRP A 383 -13.33 15.37 7.31
C TRP A 383 -12.64 15.93 8.56
N PHE A 384 -12.49 17.22 8.62
CA PHE A 384 -11.83 17.96 9.70
C PHE A 384 -12.86 18.86 10.43
N PRO A 385 -13.78 18.27 11.23
CA PRO A 385 -14.85 19.02 11.88
C PRO A 385 -14.31 20.08 12.86
N SER A 386 -13.19 19.79 13.51
CA SER A 386 -12.52 20.68 14.47
C SER A 386 -11.01 20.46 14.50
N ALA A 387 -10.26 21.30 15.21
CA ALA A 387 -8.82 21.12 15.43
C ALA A 387 -8.46 19.82 16.17
N LYS A 388 -9.43 19.16 16.82
CA LYS A 388 -9.23 17.96 17.62
C LYS A 388 -9.56 16.67 16.87
N HIS A 389 -10.32 16.73 15.79
CA HIS A 389 -10.84 15.56 15.09
C HIS A 389 -10.45 15.58 13.62
N GLN A 390 -9.91 14.48 13.16
CA GLN A 390 -9.73 14.16 11.75
C GLN A 390 -10.39 12.82 11.47
N VAL A 391 -11.57 12.87 10.86
CA VAL A 391 -12.38 11.70 10.57
C VAL A 391 -12.16 11.28 9.12
N ASN A 392 -11.70 10.04 8.90
CA ASN A 392 -11.60 9.42 7.59
C ASN A 392 -12.67 8.34 7.47
N PHE A 393 -13.46 8.36 6.41
CA PHE A 393 -14.49 7.34 6.17
C PHE A 393 -14.68 7.11 4.69
N GLY A 394 -15.19 5.94 4.35
CA GLY A 394 -15.38 5.61 2.95
C GLY A 394 -15.76 4.16 2.73
N GLY A 395 -15.71 3.76 1.47
CA GLY A 395 -15.99 2.40 1.05
C GLY A 395 -15.20 2.02 -0.18
N GLU A 396 -15.05 0.73 -0.37
CA GLU A 396 -14.36 0.11 -1.48
C GLU A 396 -15.13 -1.17 -1.87
N ALA A 397 -15.21 -1.42 -3.17
CA ALA A 397 -15.71 -2.69 -3.69
C ALA A 397 -14.73 -3.20 -4.74
N THR A 398 -14.23 -4.41 -4.51
CA THR A 398 -13.31 -5.10 -5.41
C THR A 398 -13.99 -6.32 -6.01
N VAL A 399 -13.90 -6.47 -7.33
CA VAL A 399 -14.31 -7.66 -8.06
C VAL A 399 -13.05 -8.40 -8.50
N TYR A 400 -13.01 -9.69 -8.26
CA TYR A 400 -11.90 -10.57 -8.60
C TYR A 400 -12.31 -11.60 -9.65
N ASP A 401 -11.37 -11.92 -10.53
CA ASP A 401 -11.41 -13.03 -11.48
C ASP A 401 -10.09 -13.80 -11.36
N PHE A 402 -10.20 -15.10 -11.08
CA PHE A 402 -9.06 -15.99 -10.90
C PHE A 402 -9.13 -17.12 -11.92
N GLU A 403 -8.04 -17.37 -12.62
CA GLU A 403 -7.75 -18.65 -13.28
C GLU A 403 -6.66 -19.35 -12.47
N PRO A 404 -7.03 -20.28 -11.57
CA PRO A 404 -6.07 -20.85 -10.62
C PRO A 404 -5.03 -21.72 -11.31
N PHE A 405 -5.39 -22.39 -12.39
CA PHE A 405 -4.55 -23.35 -13.05
C PHE A 405 -5.17 -23.84 -14.37
N SER A 406 -4.41 -23.80 -15.46
CA SER A 406 -4.80 -24.37 -16.76
C SER A 406 -3.58 -25.03 -17.39
N VAL A 407 -3.57 -26.37 -17.52
CA VAL A 407 -2.49 -27.13 -18.15
C VAL A 407 -2.95 -27.72 -19.47
N ASN A 408 -2.22 -27.40 -20.51
CA ASN A 408 -2.34 -28.02 -21.82
C ASN A 408 -1.05 -28.78 -22.11
N ALA A 409 -1.18 -30.05 -22.52
CA ALA A 409 -0.07 -30.89 -22.92
C ALA A 409 -0.31 -31.41 -24.34
N ASP A 410 0.54 -30.96 -25.25
CA ASP A 410 0.54 -31.35 -26.66
C ASP A 410 1.64 -32.38 -26.88
N PHE A 411 1.30 -33.54 -27.42
CA PHE A 411 2.25 -34.63 -27.63
C PHE A 411 2.69 -34.71 -29.11
N ALA A 412 4.00 -34.84 -29.34
CA ALA A 412 4.57 -34.99 -30.69
C ALA A 412 4.12 -36.28 -31.38
N ASP A 413 3.74 -37.31 -30.64
CA ASP A 413 3.19 -38.57 -31.18
C ASP A 413 1.66 -38.41 -31.32
N SER A 414 1.18 -38.38 -32.54
CA SER A 414 -0.26 -38.26 -32.84
C SER A 414 -1.09 -39.48 -32.36
N ALA A 415 -0.47 -40.54 -31.91
CA ALA A 415 -1.16 -41.68 -31.27
C ALA A 415 -1.53 -41.38 -29.78
N ILE A 416 -0.92 -40.35 -29.18
CA ILE A 416 -1.21 -39.90 -27.83
C ILE A 416 -2.15 -38.69 -27.98
N ALA A 417 -3.33 -38.76 -27.35
CA ALA A 417 -4.24 -37.63 -27.36
C ALA A 417 -3.71 -36.48 -26.50
N ASP A 418 -3.84 -35.26 -26.99
CA ASP A 418 -3.52 -34.06 -26.21
C ASP A 418 -4.35 -34.04 -24.92
N LEU A 419 -3.73 -33.58 -23.86
CA LEU A 419 -4.34 -33.50 -22.53
C LEU A 419 -4.56 -32.03 -22.16
N SER A 420 -5.80 -31.68 -21.83
CA SER A 420 -6.12 -30.39 -21.22
C SER A 420 -6.76 -30.60 -19.86
N ILE A 421 -6.18 -30.00 -18.83
CA ILE A 421 -6.71 -29.99 -17.46
C ILE A 421 -6.87 -28.53 -17.05
N GLU A 422 -8.12 -28.11 -16.88
CA GLU A 422 -8.44 -26.75 -16.46
C GLU A 422 -9.18 -26.79 -15.12
N LEU A 423 -8.67 -26.10 -14.13
CA LEU A 423 -9.46 -25.76 -12.97
C LEU A 423 -10.42 -24.63 -13.34
N GLN A 424 -11.66 -24.75 -12.84
CA GLN A 424 -12.66 -23.74 -13.12
C GLN A 424 -12.26 -22.38 -12.59
N ASN A 425 -12.56 -21.34 -13.35
CA ASN A 425 -12.38 -19.95 -12.91
C ASN A 425 -13.16 -19.68 -11.63
N GLU A 426 -12.60 -18.87 -10.77
CA GLU A 426 -13.22 -18.44 -9.52
C GLU A 426 -13.43 -16.93 -9.53
N TYR A 427 -14.58 -16.50 -9.03
CA TYR A 427 -14.95 -15.10 -8.98
C TYR A 427 -15.29 -14.69 -7.56
N GLY A 428 -14.90 -13.47 -7.19
CA GLY A 428 -15.15 -12.92 -5.87
C GLY A 428 -15.56 -11.45 -5.91
N ILE A 429 -16.37 -11.04 -4.94
CA ILE A 429 -16.71 -9.64 -4.70
C ILE A 429 -16.41 -9.33 -3.24
N GLU A 430 -15.54 -8.33 -3.00
CA GLU A 430 -15.13 -7.88 -1.67
C GLU A 430 -15.57 -6.42 -1.44
N PRO A 431 -16.79 -6.17 -0.94
CA PRO A 431 -17.18 -4.85 -0.48
C PRO A 431 -16.71 -4.60 0.95
N SER A 432 -16.36 -3.34 1.23
CA SER A 432 -15.96 -2.90 2.55
C SER A 432 -16.34 -1.45 2.82
N LEU A 433 -16.56 -1.14 4.09
CA LEU A 433 -16.83 0.20 4.60
C LEU A 433 -15.92 0.46 5.80
N TYR A 434 -15.48 1.69 5.97
CA TYR A 434 -14.66 2.05 7.11
C TYR A 434 -14.95 3.46 7.62
N ILE A 435 -14.66 3.65 8.91
CA ILE A 435 -14.62 4.95 9.57
C ILE A 435 -13.47 4.94 10.58
N GLU A 436 -12.73 6.03 10.67
CA GLU A 436 -11.62 6.20 11.62
C GLU A 436 -11.56 7.67 12.06
N ASP A 437 -11.45 7.92 13.36
CA ASP A 437 -11.21 9.26 13.92
C ASP A 437 -9.84 9.31 14.60
N ASN A 438 -9.05 10.30 14.23
CA ASN A 438 -7.82 10.67 14.92
C ASN A 438 -8.13 11.84 15.87
N TRP A 439 -8.45 11.51 17.12
CA TRP A 439 -8.93 12.43 18.14
C TRP A 439 -7.81 12.90 19.06
N LYS A 440 -7.50 14.19 19.01
CA LYS A 440 -6.61 14.87 19.96
C LYS A 440 -7.41 15.29 21.20
N ILE A 441 -7.47 14.43 22.20
CA ILE A 441 -8.21 14.69 23.44
C ILE A 441 -7.65 15.95 24.13
N ASN A 442 -6.33 16.01 24.26
CA ASN A 442 -5.58 17.15 24.79
C ASN A 442 -4.14 17.16 24.23
N SER A 443 -3.28 18.05 24.73
CA SER A 443 -1.88 18.16 24.28
C SER A 443 -1.00 16.93 24.58
N ARG A 444 -1.47 16.02 25.42
CA ARG A 444 -0.71 14.81 25.84
C ARG A 444 -1.33 13.51 25.32
N VAL A 445 -2.61 13.48 25.02
CA VAL A 445 -3.33 12.26 24.65
C VAL A 445 -3.94 12.41 23.27
N THR A 446 -3.55 11.52 22.37
CA THR A 446 -4.16 11.33 21.05
C THR A 446 -4.65 9.90 20.93
N VAL A 447 -5.87 9.72 20.51
CA VAL A 447 -6.50 8.41 20.27
C VAL A 447 -6.90 8.32 18.81
N ARG A 448 -6.52 7.24 18.15
CA ARG A 448 -7.03 6.85 16.83
C ARG A 448 -7.94 5.64 17.00
N GLY A 449 -9.23 5.82 16.76
CA GLY A 449 -10.23 4.76 16.81
C GLY A 449 -10.82 4.53 15.43
N GLY A 450 -10.79 3.30 14.96
CA GLY A 450 -11.29 2.93 13.64
C GLY A 450 -12.08 1.63 13.65
N LEU A 451 -13.01 1.52 12.71
CA LEU A 451 -13.77 0.32 12.44
C LEU A 451 -13.87 0.12 10.92
N ARG A 452 -13.49 -1.06 10.46
CA ARG A 452 -13.75 -1.52 9.10
C ARG A 452 -14.71 -2.70 9.18
N TYR A 453 -15.67 -2.72 8.28
CA TYR A 453 -16.47 -3.89 7.98
C TYR A 453 -16.12 -4.35 6.58
N SER A 454 -15.80 -5.63 6.43
CA SER A 454 -15.53 -6.26 5.15
C SER A 454 -16.33 -7.54 5.01
N SER A 455 -16.69 -7.88 3.79
CA SER A 455 -17.34 -9.14 3.45
C SER A 455 -16.81 -9.65 2.12
N PHE A 456 -16.92 -10.95 1.91
CA PHE A 456 -16.52 -11.58 0.67
C PHE A 456 -17.67 -12.45 0.15
N TYR A 457 -17.95 -12.37 -1.14
CA TYR A 457 -18.94 -13.16 -1.84
C TYR A 457 -18.21 -13.96 -2.91
N ASN A 458 -18.16 -15.28 -2.74
CA ASN A 458 -17.73 -16.17 -3.81
C ASN A 458 -18.93 -16.35 -4.77
N VAL A 459 -18.71 -16.09 -6.06
CA VAL A 459 -19.80 -16.07 -7.06
C VAL A 459 -19.52 -17.00 -8.23
N GLY A 460 -20.59 -17.53 -8.86
CA GLY A 460 -20.53 -18.39 -10.05
C GLY A 460 -20.20 -17.59 -11.33
N ALA A 461 -19.90 -18.26 -12.45
CA ALA A 461 -20.33 -19.61 -12.86
C ALA A 461 -19.30 -20.68 -12.46
N ARG A 462 -19.67 -21.64 -11.64
CA ARG A 462 -18.83 -22.82 -11.40
C ARG A 462 -19.62 -23.98 -10.79
N ASN A 463 -19.04 -25.15 -10.86
CA ASN A 463 -19.50 -26.35 -10.16
C ASN A 463 -18.80 -26.46 -8.81
N VAL A 464 -19.56 -26.68 -7.76
CA VAL A 464 -19.05 -26.91 -6.39
C VAL A 464 -19.30 -28.36 -6.01
N VAL A 465 -18.22 -29.08 -5.73
CA VAL A 465 -18.30 -30.46 -5.23
C VAL A 465 -18.65 -30.41 -3.74
N ASN A 466 -19.77 -31.04 -3.37
CA ASN A 466 -20.17 -31.17 -1.97
C ASN A 466 -19.70 -32.52 -1.42
N TYR A 467 -19.23 -32.51 -0.18
CA TYR A 467 -18.70 -33.71 0.48
C TYR A 467 -19.58 -34.14 1.66
N TYR A 468 -19.62 -35.46 1.95
CA TYR A 468 -20.15 -35.92 3.21
C TYR A 468 -19.25 -35.45 4.36
N PRO A 469 -19.82 -34.88 5.43
CA PRO A 469 -19.00 -34.43 6.56
C PRO A 469 -18.23 -35.59 7.19
N THR A 470 -16.98 -35.36 7.54
CA THR A 470 -16.15 -36.30 8.30
C THR A 470 -15.95 -35.76 9.71
N SER A 471 -15.73 -36.66 10.68
CA SER A 471 -15.44 -36.29 12.07
C SER A 471 -14.15 -35.47 12.22
N ALA A 472 -13.28 -35.49 11.21
CA ALA A 472 -12.00 -34.75 11.18
C ALA A 472 -12.07 -33.47 10.33
N GLY A 473 -13.23 -33.11 9.76
CA GLY A 473 -13.35 -31.95 8.87
C GLY A 473 -12.56 -32.05 7.56
N THR A 474 -12.16 -33.28 7.19
CA THR A 474 -11.36 -33.50 5.97
C THR A 474 -12.26 -33.77 4.78
N TYR A 475 -12.01 -33.09 3.67
CA TYR A 475 -12.67 -33.32 2.39
C TYR A 475 -11.83 -34.27 1.56
N ARG A 476 -12.44 -35.34 1.01
CA ARG A 476 -11.75 -36.40 0.28
C ARG A 476 -12.59 -36.85 -0.91
N ASN A 477 -11.94 -37.27 -2.00
CA ASN A 477 -12.62 -37.71 -3.23
C ASN A 477 -13.51 -38.94 -3.04
N ASP A 478 -13.20 -39.83 -2.08
CA ASP A 478 -14.05 -40.96 -1.70
C ASP A 478 -15.31 -40.57 -0.89
N ARG A 479 -15.47 -39.29 -0.60
CA ARG A 479 -16.57 -38.70 0.18
C ARG A 479 -17.43 -37.71 -0.57
N ILE A 480 -17.35 -37.67 -1.89
CA ILE A 480 -18.21 -36.80 -2.71
C ILE A 480 -19.67 -37.20 -2.50
N LYS A 481 -20.50 -36.22 -2.16
CA LYS A 481 -21.92 -36.37 -2.00
C LYS A 481 -22.67 -36.10 -3.31
N ASP A 482 -22.42 -34.91 -3.85
CA ASP A 482 -23.01 -34.41 -5.09
C ASP A 482 -22.22 -33.22 -5.61
N THR A 483 -22.63 -32.69 -6.76
CA THR A 483 -22.05 -31.46 -7.35
C THR A 483 -23.19 -30.49 -7.63
N THR A 484 -23.06 -29.27 -7.12
CA THR A 484 -24.00 -28.18 -7.37
C THR A 484 -23.45 -27.23 -8.41
N SER A 485 -24.18 -27.01 -9.50
CA SER A 485 -23.81 -26.04 -10.53
C SER A 485 -24.42 -24.67 -10.22
N TYR A 486 -23.62 -23.63 -10.32
CA TYR A 486 -24.02 -22.25 -10.12
C TYR A 486 -23.86 -21.46 -11.42
N ASP A 487 -24.90 -20.71 -11.79
CA ASP A 487 -24.87 -19.82 -12.95
C ASP A 487 -23.98 -18.59 -12.70
N LYS A 488 -23.63 -17.88 -13.78
CA LYS A 488 -22.83 -16.65 -13.71
C LYS A 488 -23.50 -15.60 -12.80
N GLY A 489 -22.75 -15.13 -11.81
CA GLY A 489 -23.19 -14.13 -10.84
C GLY A 489 -24.05 -14.69 -9.68
N ALA A 490 -24.35 -15.99 -9.66
CA ALA A 490 -24.98 -16.62 -8.50
C ALA A 490 -24.03 -16.61 -7.30
N VAL A 491 -24.55 -16.31 -6.11
CA VAL A 491 -23.74 -16.35 -4.88
C VAL A 491 -23.61 -17.80 -4.42
N ILE A 492 -22.38 -18.31 -4.40
CA ILE A 492 -22.04 -19.68 -4.01
C ILE A 492 -21.86 -19.76 -2.49
N ALA A 493 -21.06 -18.87 -1.94
CA ALA A 493 -20.83 -18.76 -0.51
C ALA A 493 -20.90 -17.30 -0.08
N ALA A 494 -21.72 -17.04 0.91
CA ALA A 494 -21.89 -15.75 1.56
C ALA A 494 -22.26 -15.99 3.02
N PHE A 495 -21.87 -15.07 3.88
CA PHE A 495 -22.34 -14.87 5.25
C PHE A 495 -21.63 -15.65 6.37
N ASP A 496 -21.60 -16.96 6.44
CA ASP A 496 -20.99 -17.64 7.58
C ASP A 496 -19.46 -17.67 7.46
N GLY A 497 -18.78 -16.80 8.23
CA GLY A 497 -17.31 -16.66 8.24
C GLY A 497 -16.75 -15.67 7.24
N LEU A 498 -17.41 -15.41 6.11
CA LEU A 498 -16.93 -14.56 5.01
C LEU A 498 -17.13 -13.05 5.24
N GLN A 499 -17.47 -12.62 6.46
CA GLN A 499 -17.64 -11.22 6.82
C GLN A 499 -17.17 -10.93 8.23
N GLY A 500 -16.88 -9.69 8.55
CA GLY A 500 -16.56 -9.33 9.91
C GLY A 500 -16.16 -7.88 10.13
N LEU A 501 -16.18 -7.55 11.41
CA LEU A 501 -15.70 -6.27 11.91
C LEU A 501 -14.20 -6.35 12.19
N GLU A 502 -13.48 -5.31 11.78
CA GLU A 502 -12.05 -5.12 11.98
C GLU A 502 -11.81 -3.85 12.82
N PRO A 503 -11.97 -3.94 14.15
CA PRO A 503 -11.69 -2.82 15.04
C PRO A 503 -10.20 -2.50 15.07
N ARG A 504 -9.90 -1.20 15.19
CA ARG A 504 -8.55 -0.65 15.25
C ARG A 504 -8.49 0.43 16.30
N LEU A 505 -7.42 0.40 17.10
CA LEU A 505 -7.21 1.36 18.17
C LEU A 505 -5.73 1.72 18.23
N GLY A 506 -5.43 2.99 18.32
CA GLY A 506 -4.12 3.53 18.62
C GLY A 506 -4.24 4.56 19.72
N ILE A 507 -3.39 4.49 20.73
CA ILE A 507 -3.32 5.46 21.82
C ILE A 507 -1.90 5.98 21.90
N ASN A 508 -1.74 7.28 21.93
CA ASN A 508 -0.48 7.94 22.22
C ASN A 508 -0.63 8.78 23.48
N TYR A 509 0.23 8.51 24.46
CA TYR A 509 0.35 9.29 25.68
C TYR A 509 1.72 9.93 25.76
N LYS A 510 1.79 11.24 25.57
CA LYS A 510 3.00 12.04 25.74
C LYS A 510 3.28 12.20 27.23
N SER A 511 4.19 11.38 27.76
CA SER A 511 4.53 11.37 29.18
C SER A 511 5.38 12.58 29.58
N SER A 512 6.19 13.10 28.66
CA SER A 512 6.95 14.35 28.79
C SER A 512 7.13 15.00 27.42
N ASP A 513 7.78 16.17 27.37
CA ASP A 513 8.07 16.83 26.08
C ASP A 513 8.98 15.99 25.17
N ASN A 514 9.73 15.07 25.71
CA ASN A 514 10.69 14.24 24.99
C ASN A 514 10.36 12.74 25.01
N SER A 515 9.20 12.34 25.52
CA SER A 515 8.84 10.92 25.68
C SER A 515 7.36 10.67 25.44
N ALA A 516 7.04 9.58 24.77
CA ALA A 516 5.68 9.11 24.56
C ALA A 516 5.57 7.59 24.74
N ILE A 517 4.43 7.14 25.24
CA ILE A 517 4.03 5.74 25.33
C ILE A 517 2.92 5.53 24.33
N LYS A 518 3.01 4.46 23.55
CA LYS A 518 2.02 4.11 22.55
C LYS A 518 1.48 2.71 22.76
N LEU A 519 0.20 2.55 22.50
CA LEU A 519 -0.49 1.26 22.48
C LEU A 519 -1.28 1.16 21.18
N SER A 520 -1.32 -0.01 20.58
CA SER A 520 -2.17 -0.25 19.42
C SER A 520 -2.78 -1.65 19.45
N TYR A 521 -3.98 -1.74 18.89
CA TYR A 521 -4.66 -2.99 18.58
C TYR A 521 -5.22 -2.88 17.16
N ASN A 522 -5.07 -3.94 16.39
CA ASN A 522 -5.76 -4.06 15.11
C ASN A 522 -6.14 -5.51 14.81
N ARG A 523 -7.36 -5.68 14.30
CA ARG A 523 -7.84 -6.90 13.67
C ARG A 523 -7.82 -6.71 12.16
N MET A 524 -7.33 -7.75 11.46
CA MET A 524 -7.25 -7.80 10.00
C MET A 524 -7.90 -9.09 9.50
N ARG A 525 -8.49 -9.04 8.30
CA ARG A 525 -9.02 -10.21 7.59
C ARG A 525 -8.41 -10.30 6.20
N GLN A 526 -8.31 -11.53 5.70
CA GLN A 526 -7.79 -11.83 4.36
C GLN A 526 -8.70 -12.84 3.69
N TYR A 527 -9.15 -12.52 2.47
CA TYR A 527 -10.09 -13.34 1.70
C TYR A 527 -9.45 -14.01 0.49
N ILE A 528 -8.26 -13.61 0.09
CA ILE A 528 -7.53 -14.22 -1.02
C ILE A 528 -6.17 -14.72 -0.52
N HIS A 529 -5.83 -15.95 -0.85
CA HIS A 529 -4.70 -16.67 -0.32
C HIS A 529 -3.78 -17.15 -1.45
N LEU A 530 -2.48 -17.05 -1.24
CA LEU A 530 -1.50 -17.70 -2.08
C LEU A 530 -1.21 -19.09 -1.52
N ILE A 531 -1.57 -20.10 -2.26
CA ILE A 531 -1.31 -21.48 -1.88
C ILE A 531 0.07 -21.86 -2.41
N SER A 532 1.02 -22.07 -1.50
CA SER A 532 2.39 -22.43 -1.81
C SER A 532 2.80 -23.61 -0.93
N ASN A 533 3.52 -24.57 -1.51
CA ASN A 533 4.12 -25.68 -0.79
C ASN A 533 5.58 -25.41 -0.37
N THR A 534 6.07 -24.20 -0.61
CA THR A 534 7.42 -23.77 -0.27
C THR A 534 7.40 -22.67 0.77
N THR A 535 8.49 -22.51 1.53
CA THR A 535 8.66 -21.40 2.48
C THR A 535 8.85 -20.07 1.79
N SER A 536 9.27 -20.08 0.52
CA SER A 536 9.40 -18.94 -0.37
C SER A 536 8.34 -19.03 -1.45
N SER A 537 7.50 -18.00 -1.58
CA SER A 537 6.56 -17.92 -2.70
C SER A 537 7.31 -17.84 -4.02
N LEU A 538 6.89 -18.68 -4.94
CA LEU A 538 7.37 -18.68 -6.32
C LEU A 538 6.37 -17.89 -7.19
N PRO A 539 6.79 -17.34 -8.32
CA PRO A 539 5.87 -16.67 -9.23
C PRO A 539 4.82 -17.60 -9.86
N ILE A 540 4.89 -18.88 -9.55
CA ILE A 540 4.02 -19.96 -10.02
C ILE A 540 3.05 -20.50 -8.96
N ASP A 541 3.03 -19.91 -7.77
CA ASP A 541 2.09 -20.28 -6.70
C ASP A 541 0.68 -19.80 -7.03
N THR A 542 -0.32 -20.59 -6.66
CA THR A 542 -1.70 -20.37 -7.07
C THR A 542 -2.46 -19.48 -6.09
N TRP A 543 -3.11 -18.43 -6.60
CA TRP A 543 -4.03 -17.62 -5.83
C TRP A 543 -5.43 -18.24 -5.80
N ARG A 544 -6.01 -18.34 -4.61
CA ARG A 544 -7.37 -18.86 -4.38
C ARG A 544 -8.18 -17.94 -3.45
N PRO A 545 -9.44 -17.69 -3.76
CA PRO A 545 -10.32 -16.95 -2.86
C PRO A 545 -10.82 -17.82 -1.70
N ALA A 546 -11.20 -17.18 -0.61
CA ALA A 546 -12.03 -17.78 0.43
C ALA A 546 -13.39 -18.18 -0.15
N GLY A 547 -14.00 -19.24 0.40
CA GLY A 547 -15.25 -19.77 -0.12
C GLY A 547 -15.79 -20.89 0.75
N THR A 548 -16.44 -21.86 0.12
CA THR A 548 -17.09 -22.98 0.84
C THR A 548 -16.12 -23.80 1.70
N TYR A 549 -14.85 -23.91 1.28
CA TYR A 549 -13.86 -24.80 1.92
C TYR A 549 -12.58 -24.09 2.37
N ILE A 550 -12.46 -22.80 2.12
CA ILE A 550 -11.35 -21.98 2.54
C ILE A 550 -11.90 -20.82 3.37
N ASP A 551 -11.65 -20.87 4.68
CA ASP A 551 -12.07 -19.81 5.58
C ASP A 551 -11.18 -18.56 5.41
N PRO A 552 -11.71 -17.34 5.61
CA PRO A 552 -10.91 -16.13 5.62
C PRO A 552 -9.90 -16.14 6.77
N GLY A 553 -8.66 -15.89 6.46
CA GLY A 553 -7.64 -15.69 7.48
C GLY A 553 -7.97 -14.49 8.37
N THR A 554 -7.69 -14.61 9.67
CA THR A 554 -7.89 -13.53 10.64
C THR A 554 -6.62 -13.33 11.48
N ALA A 555 -6.21 -12.07 11.67
CA ALA A 555 -5.09 -11.71 12.53
C ALA A 555 -5.51 -10.68 13.56
N ASP A 556 -5.16 -10.91 14.82
CA ASP A 556 -5.24 -9.95 15.93
C ASP A 556 -3.84 -9.57 16.36
N GLN A 557 -3.52 -8.28 16.39
CA GLN A 557 -2.23 -7.78 16.84
C GLN A 557 -2.40 -6.71 17.90
N ILE A 558 -1.68 -6.88 19.03
CA ILE A 558 -1.52 -5.87 20.08
C ILE A 558 -0.05 -5.46 20.08
N ALA A 559 0.22 -4.17 20.17
CA ALA A 559 1.58 -3.67 20.31
C ALA A 559 1.66 -2.54 21.35
N ALA A 560 2.78 -2.48 22.05
CA ALA A 560 3.11 -1.43 22.98
C ALA A 560 4.52 -0.89 22.69
N GLY A 561 4.72 0.41 22.83
CA GLY A 561 5.99 1.04 22.55
C GLY A 561 6.28 2.27 23.37
N VAL A 562 7.56 2.57 23.52
CA VAL A 562 8.07 3.78 24.14
C VAL A 562 8.99 4.48 23.16
N ASN A 563 8.71 5.75 22.91
CA ASN A 563 9.56 6.63 22.13
C ASN A 563 10.18 7.69 23.03
N ARG A 564 11.47 7.92 22.88
CA ARG A 564 12.18 8.95 23.63
C ARG A 564 13.23 9.65 22.76
N ASN A 565 13.20 10.97 22.78
CA ASN A 565 14.15 11.85 22.11
C ASN A 565 15.14 12.39 23.14
N PHE A 566 16.44 12.44 22.78
CA PHE A 566 17.52 12.94 23.63
C PHE A 566 18.25 14.06 22.88
N LYS A 567 18.93 14.94 23.60
CA LYS A 567 19.74 16.05 23.07
C LYS A 567 18.99 16.86 21.99
N ASN A 568 17.80 17.34 22.35
CA ASN A 568 16.94 18.06 21.41
C ASN A 568 16.67 17.28 20.12
N GLY A 569 16.78 15.90 20.20
CA GLY A 569 16.44 14.95 19.18
C GLY A 569 17.53 14.52 18.22
N GLU A 570 18.76 14.85 18.51
CA GLU A 570 19.90 14.21 17.83
C GLU A 570 19.84 12.68 17.95
N TRP A 571 19.25 12.16 19.05
CA TRP A 571 19.09 10.73 19.28
C TRP A 571 17.62 10.40 19.53
N GLN A 572 17.11 9.41 18.82
CA GLN A 572 15.78 8.88 18.99
C GLN A 572 15.85 7.40 19.39
N LEU A 573 15.26 7.07 20.52
CA LEU A 573 15.06 5.68 20.94
C LEU A 573 13.60 5.31 20.73
N SER A 574 13.36 4.23 20.01
CA SER A 574 12.06 3.57 19.90
C SER A 574 12.20 2.12 20.31
N LEU A 575 11.48 1.73 21.35
CA LEU A 575 11.36 0.35 21.79
C LEU A 575 9.91 -0.08 21.60
N GLU A 576 9.71 -1.19 20.89
CA GLU A 576 8.39 -1.71 20.58
C GLU A 576 8.33 -3.20 20.84
N THR A 577 7.25 -3.66 21.45
CA THR A 577 6.90 -5.07 21.61
C THR A 577 5.52 -5.32 21.03
N TYR A 578 5.30 -6.53 20.50
CA TYR A 578 4.01 -6.91 19.94
C TYR A 578 3.69 -8.39 20.22
N TYR A 579 2.40 -8.68 20.23
CA TYR A 579 1.86 -10.03 20.17
C TYR A 579 0.88 -10.11 19.00
N LYS A 580 1.03 -11.11 18.15
CA LYS A 580 0.22 -11.35 16.97
C LYS A 580 -0.31 -12.78 16.98
N SER A 581 -1.61 -12.93 16.86
CA SER A 581 -2.29 -14.22 16.73
C SER A 581 -2.96 -14.28 15.36
N MET A 582 -2.68 -15.33 14.62
CA MET A 582 -3.27 -15.59 13.31
C MET A 582 -4.04 -16.91 13.33
N ARG A 583 -5.20 -16.94 12.68
CA ARG A 583 -6.10 -18.09 12.61
C ARG A 583 -6.56 -18.30 11.18
N ASP A 584 -6.99 -19.52 10.90
CA ASP A 584 -7.56 -19.93 9.61
C ASP A 584 -6.57 -19.67 8.46
N LEU A 585 -5.30 -20.05 8.70
CA LEU A 585 -4.25 -19.97 7.70
C LEU A 585 -4.31 -21.18 6.79
N VAL A 586 -4.21 -20.93 5.48
CA VAL A 586 -4.26 -21.99 4.46
C VAL A 586 -2.89 -22.66 4.34
N ASP A 587 -2.91 -23.99 4.25
CA ASP A 587 -1.75 -24.82 3.96
C ASP A 587 -2.18 -26.07 3.20
N TYR A 588 -1.24 -26.72 2.49
CA TYR A 588 -1.51 -27.99 1.82
C TYR A 588 -1.76 -29.12 2.81
N LYS A 589 -2.71 -29.98 2.49
CA LYS A 589 -2.87 -31.25 3.20
C LYS A 589 -1.63 -32.13 2.99
N ASN A 590 -1.28 -32.92 4.00
CA ASN A 590 -0.21 -33.90 3.86
C ASN A 590 -0.51 -34.89 2.70
N GLY A 591 0.40 -34.94 1.73
CA GLY A 591 0.27 -35.79 0.55
C GLY A 591 -0.57 -35.18 -0.59
N ALA A 592 -1.01 -33.92 -0.47
CA ALA A 592 -1.67 -33.22 -1.57
C ALA A 592 -0.70 -33.07 -2.75
N GLN A 593 -1.19 -33.37 -3.96
CA GLN A 593 -0.44 -33.11 -5.18
C GLN A 593 -0.79 -31.73 -5.72
N PRO A 594 0.19 -30.92 -6.13
CA PRO A 594 -0.05 -29.57 -6.66
C PRO A 594 -0.92 -29.53 -7.92
N THR A 595 -1.10 -30.66 -8.59
CA THR A 595 -1.84 -30.81 -9.85
C THR A 595 -3.37 -30.70 -9.73
N GLY A 596 -3.90 -30.42 -8.54
CA GLY A 596 -5.29 -29.94 -8.38
C GLY A 596 -6.40 -30.98 -8.60
N VAL A 597 -6.05 -32.22 -8.92
CA VAL A 597 -7.05 -33.27 -9.18
C VAL A 597 -7.63 -33.86 -7.87
N ASP A 598 -6.98 -33.63 -6.74
CA ASP A 598 -7.32 -34.18 -5.42
C ASP A 598 -7.50 -33.12 -4.31
N ASN A 599 -7.89 -31.90 -4.65
CA ASN A 599 -8.07 -30.81 -3.66
C ASN A 599 -9.51 -30.68 -3.19
#